data_4da09bd13127ccaf6c3145f9aabe7f1d
#
_entry.id   4da09bd13127ccaf6c3145f9aabe7f1d
#
_cell.length_a   1.000
_cell.length_b   1.000
_cell.length_c   1.000
_cell.angle_alpha   90.00
_cell.angle_beta   90.00
_cell.angle_gamma   90.00
#
_symmetry.space_group_name_H-M   'P 1'
#
loop_
_entity.id
_entity.type
_entity.pdbx_description
1 polymer ?
#
loop_
_entity_poly.entity_id
_entity_poly.type
_entity_poly.pdbx_seq_one_letter_code
_entity_poly.pdbx_strand_id
1 'polypeptide(L)'
;MLYVKNLHKSYQSGNKSYSVLKGINLSVADQEFVAVMGPSGSGKSTLLNCISCYIPFEQGTITLGNKELKGLDETALAKVRNEKLGFVFQDFMLLDGLTIRENILVPKIIQGKVDQEAEKLADKLLSLFG
;
A
#
# COMPACT_ATOMS: atom_id res chain seq x y z
N MET A 1 7.76 9.90 6.16
CA MET A 1 8.58 10.33 5.00
C MET A 1 8.76 9.17 4.02
N LEU A 2 8.58 9.39 2.72
CA LEU A 2 8.73 8.41 1.65
C LEU A 2 9.76 8.89 0.64
N TYR A 3 10.66 8.01 0.23
CA TYR A 3 11.60 8.24 -0.87
C TYR A 3 11.51 7.14 -1.90
N VAL A 4 11.37 7.51 -3.15
CA VAL A 4 11.42 6.63 -4.32
C VAL A 4 12.55 7.12 -5.21
N LYS A 5 13.49 6.25 -5.57
CA LYS A 5 14.64 6.61 -6.39
C LYS A 5 14.81 5.63 -7.55
N ASN A 6 14.83 6.17 -8.75
CA ASN A 6 15.08 5.45 -10.01
C ASN A 6 14.20 4.19 -10.14
N LEU A 7 12.91 4.31 -9.85
CA LEU A 7 11.99 3.18 -9.81
C LEU A 7 11.59 2.76 -11.22
N HIS A 8 11.78 1.48 -11.53
CA HIS A 8 11.38 0.85 -12.80
C HIS A 8 10.42 -0.30 -12.55
N LYS A 9 9.38 -0.35 -13.38
CA LYS A 9 8.42 -1.45 -13.40
C LYS A 9 7.97 -1.75 -14.82
N SER A 10 8.02 -3.03 -15.17
CA SER A 10 7.56 -3.55 -16.46
C SER A 10 6.56 -4.68 -16.25
N TYR A 11 5.69 -4.89 -17.23
CA TYR A 11 4.78 -6.02 -17.28
C TYR A 11 5.06 -6.85 -18.53
N GLN A 12 4.92 -8.17 -18.38
CA GLN A 12 5.01 -9.11 -19.50
C GLN A 12 3.62 -9.40 -20.05
N SER A 13 3.48 -9.36 -21.38
CA SER A 13 2.27 -9.79 -22.08
C SER A 13 2.70 -10.66 -23.27
N GLY A 14 2.60 -11.97 -23.12
CA GLY A 14 3.20 -12.92 -24.04
C GLY A 14 4.72 -12.71 -24.15
N ASN A 15 5.22 -12.57 -25.35
CA ASN A 15 6.65 -12.35 -25.62
C ASN A 15 7.07 -10.86 -25.61
N LYS A 16 6.18 -9.95 -25.22
CA LYS A 16 6.48 -8.50 -25.19
C LYS A 16 6.55 -7.99 -23.75
N SER A 17 7.56 -7.15 -23.48
CA SER A 17 7.70 -6.42 -22.23
C SER A 17 7.25 -4.97 -22.41
N TYR A 18 6.42 -4.48 -21.51
CA TYR A 18 5.94 -3.10 -21.49
C TYR A 18 6.45 -2.40 -20.24
N SER A 19 7.38 -1.46 -20.42
CA SER A 19 7.90 -0.63 -19.34
C SER A 19 6.87 0.45 -18.98
N VAL A 20 6.38 0.41 -17.73
CA VAL A 20 5.36 1.33 -17.20
C VAL A 20 6.00 2.42 -16.35
N LEU A 21 6.87 2.06 -15.41
CA LEU A 21 7.67 3.03 -14.65
C LEU A 21 9.08 3.05 -15.21
N LYS A 22 9.58 4.24 -15.54
CA LYS A 22 10.83 4.44 -16.26
C LYS A 22 11.76 5.39 -15.51
N GLY A 23 12.25 4.97 -14.36
CA GLY A 23 13.15 5.76 -13.53
C GLY A 23 12.46 6.84 -12.72
N ILE A 24 11.33 6.53 -12.09
CA ILE A 24 10.56 7.48 -11.30
C ILE A 24 11.33 7.85 -10.04
N ASN A 25 11.39 9.16 -9.77
CA ASN A 25 11.89 9.73 -8.52
C ASN A 25 10.78 10.53 -7.86
N LEU A 26 10.55 10.28 -6.57
CA LEU A 26 9.52 10.95 -5.78
C LEU A 26 10.00 11.03 -4.32
N SER A 27 9.79 12.15 -3.68
CA SER A 27 9.93 12.28 -2.23
C SER A 27 8.66 12.88 -1.66
N VAL A 28 8.22 12.35 -0.51
CA VAL A 28 7.08 12.87 0.25
C VAL A 28 7.54 13.06 1.69
N ALA A 29 7.46 14.29 2.17
CA ALA A 29 7.80 14.63 3.55
C ALA A 29 6.71 14.13 4.52
N ASP A 30 7.02 14.16 5.83
CA ASP A 30 5.99 13.89 6.83
C ASP A 30 4.94 15.01 6.80
N GLN A 31 3.67 14.63 6.93
CA GLN A 31 2.50 15.53 6.87
C GLN A 31 2.28 16.20 5.50
N GLU A 32 3.01 15.79 4.47
CA GLU A 32 2.80 16.29 3.12
C GLU A 32 1.65 15.57 2.42
N PHE A 33 0.84 16.33 1.68
CA PHE A 33 -0.20 15.80 0.79
C PHE A 33 0.29 15.92 -0.67
N VAL A 34 0.36 14.79 -1.37
CA VAL A 34 0.82 14.71 -2.75
C VAL A 34 -0.27 14.10 -3.63
N ALA A 35 -0.61 14.79 -4.73
CA ALA A 35 -1.51 14.28 -5.76
C ALA A 35 -0.72 13.80 -6.99
N VAL A 36 -0.95 12.55 -7.40
CA VAL A 36 -0.39 11.99 -8.63
C VAL A 36 -1.43 12.06 -9.73
N MET A 37 -1.22 12.93 -10.71
CA MET A 37 -2.14 13.18 -11.82
C MET A 37 -1.57 12.72 -13.15
N GLY A 38 -2.45 12.44 -14.11
CA GLY A 38 -2.07 12.03 -15.47
C GLY A 38 -3.18 11.22 -16.15
N PRO A 39 -3.06 10.98 -17.47
CA PRO A 39 -4.06 10.24 -18.25
C PRO A 39 -4.19 8.77 -17.77
N SER A 40 -5.24 8.09 -18.21
CA SER A 40 -5.39 6.66 -17.98
C SER A 40 -4.20 5.90 -18.59
N GLY A 41 -3.72 4.85 -17.92
CA GLY A 41 -2.57 4.06 -18.38
C GLY A 41 -1.19 4.68 -18.13
N SER A 42 -1.08 5.87 -17.52
CA SER A 42 0.22 6.52 -17.27
C SER A 42 1.05 5.91 -16.14
N GLY A 43 0.55 4.86 -15.46
CA GLY A 43 1.30 4.15 -14.42
C GLY A 43 1.02 4.61 -12.98
N LYS A 44 0.04 5.49 -12.72
CA LYS A 44 -0.28 5.99 -11.38
C LYS A 44 -0.57 4.86 -10.37
N SER A 45 -1.48 3.97 -10.72
CA SER A 45 -1.82 2.81 -9.87
C SER A 45 -0.64 1.86 -9.72
N THR A 46 0.18 1.68 -10.77
CA THR A 46 1.41 0.89 -10.69
C THR A 46 2.40 1.50 -9.70
N LEU A 47 2.58 2.82 -9.72
CA LEU A 47 3.43 3.52 -8.75
C LEU A 47 2.93 3.31 -7.33
N LEU A 48 1.64 3.54 -7.08
CA LEU A 48 1.04 3.33 -5.75
C LEU A 48 1.17 1.88 -5.28
N ASN A 49 0.93 0.91 -6.16
CA ASN A 49 1.07 -0.51 -5.84
C ASN A 49 2.52 -0.93 -5.52
N CYS A 50 3.52 -0.33 -6.17
CA CYS A 50 4.92 -0.53 -5.82
C CYS A 50 5.24 0.07 -4.44
N ILE A 51 4.80 1.31 -4.18
CA ILE A 51 5.03 2.02 -2.91
C ILE A 51 4.36 1.29 -1.74
N SER A 52 3.17 0.74 -1.97
CA SER A 52 2.42 -0.02 -0.96
C SER A 52 2.84 -1.48 -0.81
N CYS A 53 3.90 -1.90 -1.49
CA CYS A 53 4.42 -3.27 -1.44
C CYS A 53 3.45 -4.35 -1.96
N TYR A 54 2.44 -3.98 -2.77
CA TYR A 54 1.52 -4.97 -3.38
C TYR A 54 2.12 -5.66 -4.60
N ILE A 55 2.98 -4.97 -5.34
CA ILE A 55 3.68 -5.54 -6.50
C ILE A 55 5.19 -5.31 -6.39
N PRO A 56 6.01 -6.27 -6.80
CA PRO A 56 7.45 -6.07 -6.86
C PRO A 56 7.84 -5.13 -7.99
N PHE A 57 9.00 -4.50 -7.85
CA PHE A 57 9.64 -3.67 -8.88
C PHE A 57 11.01 -4.24 -9.25
N GLU A 58 11.49 -3.93 -10.47
CA GLU A 58 12.72 -4.51 -10.99
C GLU A 58 13.97 -3.73 -10.56
N GLN A 59 13.90 -2.39 -10.61
CA GLN A 59 15.04 -1.52 -10.31
C GLN A 59 14.62 -0.32 -9.48
N GLY A 60 15.58 0.29 -8.82
CA GLY A 60 15.39 1.44 -7.95
C GLY A 60 15.31 1.06 -6.49
N THR A 61 14.96 2.03 -5.67
CA THR A 61 14.75 1.85 -4.23
C THR A 61 13.50 2.59 -3.78
N ILE A 62 12.81 2.03 -2.80
CA ILE A 62 11.71 2.67 -2.07
C ILE A 62 12.08 2.60 -0.59
N THR A 63 12.08 3.76 0.08
CA THR A 63 12.35 3.86 1.51
C THR A 63 11.15 4.51 2.20
N LEU A 64 10.59 3.84 3.18
CA LEU A 64 9.47 4.31 4.00
C LEU A 64 9.94 4.54 5.44
N GLY A 65 9.95 5.80 5.87
CA GLY A 65 10.63 6.19 7.10
C GLY A 65 12.13 5.88 7.00
N ASN A 66 12.61 5.01 7.88
CA ASN A 66 14.00 4.55 7.91
C ASN A 66 14.18 3.15 7.30
N LYS A 67 13.14 2.59 6.65
CA LYS A 67 13.17 1.22 6.15
C LYS A 67 13.19 1.17 4.63
N GLU A 68 14.24 0.62 4.06
CA GLU A 68 14.31 0.28 2.63
C GLU A 68 13.46 -0.98 2.37
N LEU A 69 12.64 -0.95 1.32
CA LEU A 69 11.73 -2.04 0.97
C LEU A 69 12.36 -3.07 0.03
N LYS A 70 13.42 -2.68 -0.67
CA LYS A 70 14.10 -3.58 -1.61
C LYS A 70 14.78 -4.74 -0.87
N GLY A 71 14.57 -5.94 -1.37
CA GLY A 71 15.19 -7.16 -0.81
C GLY A 71 14.50 -7.71 0.44
N LEU A 72 13.41 -7.09 0.90
CA LEU A 72 12.59 -7.67 1.94
C LEU A 72 11.80 -8.88 1.39
N ASP A 73 11.67 -9.92 2.18
CA ASP A 73 10.79 -11.04 1.89
C ASP A 73 9.30 -10.66 2.06
N GLU A 74 8.40 -11.52 1.59
CA GLU A 74 6.96 -11.25 1.64
C GLU A 74 6.44 -11.06 3.08
N THR A 75 6.99 -11.77 4.04
CA THR A 75 6.63 -11.64 5.46
C THR A 75 6.98 -10.25 5.99
N ALA A 76 8.17 -9.75 5.68
CA ALA A 76 8.61 -8.41 6.08
C ALA A 76 7.82 -7.32 5.35
N LEU A 77 7.49 -7.51 4.07
CA LEU A 77 6.64 -6.60 3.30
C LEU A 77 5.21 -6.57 3.85
N ALA A 78 4.62 -7.72 4.18
CA ALA A 78 3.31 -7.80 4.82
C ALA A 78 3.28 -7.05 6.16
N LYS A 79 4.34 -7.15 6.95
CA LYS A 79 4.48 -6.38 8.18
C LYS A 79 4.53 -4.87 7.94
N VAL A 80 5.26 -4.42 6.92
CA VAL A 80 5.29 -3.00 6.53
C VAL A 80 3.90 -2.52 6.10
N ARG A 81 3.20 -3.28 5.24
CA ARG A 81 1.82 -2.95 4.83
C ARG A 81 0.91 -2.77 6.03
N ASN A 82 1.00 -3.67 6.98
CA ASN A 82 0.09 -3.68 8.14
C ASN A 82 0.42 -2.58 9.17
N GLU A 83 1.70 -2.28 9.41
CA GLU A 83 2.13 -1.39 10.50
C GLU A 83 2.39 0.06 10.05
N LYS A 84 2.71 0.28 8.77
CA LYS A 84 3.24 1.57 8.29
C LYS A 84 2.42 2.21 7.19
N LEU A 85 1.49 1.48 6.57
CA LEU A 85 0.73 1.95 5.44
C LEU A 85 -0.78 1.86 5.73
N GLY A 86 -1.52 2.89 5.36
CA GLY A 86 -2.96 2.84 5.15
C GLY A 86 -3.24 2.94 3.66
N PHE A 87 -4.06 2.05 3.14
CA PHE A 87 -4.42 2.05 1.72
C PHE A 87 -5.93 2.12 1.57
N VAL A 88 -6.42 3.07 0.79
CA VAL A 88 -7.83 3.17 0.42
C VAL A 88 -7.95 2.72 -1.03
N PHE A 89 -8.59 1.58 -1.23
CA PHE A 89 -8.79 0.99 -2.55
C PHE A 89 -9.91 1.70 -3.32
N GLN A 90 -9.81 1.68 -4.64
CA GLN A 90 -10.88 2.14 -5.52
C GLN A 90 -12.11 1.21 -5.44
N ASP A 91 -11.87 -0.10 -5.39
CA ASP A 91 -12.87 -1.12 -5.11
C ASP A 91 -12.79 -1.44 -3.62
N PHE A 92 -13.91 -1.49 -2.94
CA PHE A 92 -14.00 -1.52 -1.47
C PHE A 92 -13.17 -2.61 -0.78
N MET A 93 -12.82 -3.71 -1.48
CA MET A 93 -12.00 -4.82 -0.98
C MET A 93 -12.50 -5.39 0.34
N LEU A 94 -13.81 -5.39 0.55
CA LEU A 94 -14.43 -5.99 1.72
C LEU A 94 -14.43 -7.52 1.59
N LEU A 95 -14.30 -8.19 2.71
CA LEU A 95 -14.44 -9.63 2.81
C LEU A 95 -15.92 -9.96 3.05
N ASP A 96 -16.59 -10.49 2.02
CA ASP A 96 -18.05 -10.70 2.01
C ASP A 96 -18.54 -11.68 3.10
N GLY A 97 -17.68 -12.56 3.59
CA GLY A 97 -17.99 -13.50 4.67
C GLY A 97 -17.90 -12.89 6.08
N LEU A 98 -17.50 -11.63 6.20
CA LEU A 98 -17.32 -10.94 7.47
C LEU A 98 -18.32 -9.79 7.63
N THR A 99 -18.72 -9.54 8.86
CA THR A 99 -19.48 -8.33 9.21
C THR A 99 -18.63 -7.07 8.96
N ILE A 100 -19.27 -5.90 8.92
CA ILE A 100 -18.58 -4.61 8.79
C ILE A 100 -17.57 -4.43 9.94
N ARG A 101 -17.96 -4.77 11.16
CA ARG A 101 -17.09 -4.71 12.34
C ARG A 101 -15.86 -5.59 12.18
N GLU A 102 -16.04 -6.81 11.73
CA GLU A 102 -14.93 -7.76 11.48
C GLU A 102 -14.03 -7.25 10.35
N ASN A 103 -14.58 -6.69 9.27
CA ASN A 103 -13.79 -6.07 8.21
C ASN A 103 -12.91 -4.93 8.74
N ILE A 104 -13.42 -4.08 9.65
CA ILE A 104 -12.64 -3.02 10.30
C ILE A 104 -11.51 -3.63 11.15
N LEU A 105 -11.75 -4.76 11.79
CA LEU A 105 -10.78 -5.41 12.69
C LEU A 105 -9.77 -6.32 11.97
N VAL A 106 -9.97 -6.65 10.68
CA VAL A 106 -9.07 -7.54 9.90
C VAL A 106 -7.58 -7.22 10.08
N PRO A 107 -7.12 -5.96 10.01
CA PRO A 107 -5.69 -5.66 10.20
C PRO A 107 -5.17 -6.06 11.59
N LYS A 108 -6.01 -5.97 12.63
CA LYS A 108 -5.66 -6.37 13.99
C LYS A 108 -5.76 -7.88 14.18
N ILE A 109 -6.73 -8.51 13.55
CA ILE A 109 -6.88 -9.98 13.53
C ILE A 109 -5.64 -10.63 12.92
N ILE A 110 -5.16 -10.11 11.79
CA ILE A 110 -3.94 -10.59 11.11
C ILE A 110 -2.71 -10.43 12.01
N GLN A 111 -2.65 -9.38 12.82
CA GLN A 111 -1.56 -9.17 13.79
C GLN A 111 -1.68 -10.09 15.03
N GLY A 112 -2.79 -10.78 15.23
CA GLY A 112 -3.10 -11.49 16.47
C GLY A 112 -3.25 -10.55 17.68
N LYS A 113 -3.66 -9.30 17.47
CA LYS A 113 -3.70 -8.22 18.48
C LYS A 113 -5.06 -7.54 18.55
N VAL A 114 -6.13 -8.32 18.57
CA VAL A 114 -7.46 -7.76 18.85
C VAL A 114 -7.55 -7.55 20.36
N ASP A 115 -7.32 -6.35 20.80
CA ASP A 115 -7.44 -5.92 22.19
C ASP A 115 -8.68 -5.02 22.38
N GLN A 116 -8.99 -4.67 23.63
CA GLN A 116 -10.13 -3.80 23.94
C GLN A 116 -10.03 -2.41 23.29
N GLU A 117 -8.83 -1.92 23.01
CA GLU A 117 -8.62 -0.64 22.37
C GLU A 117 -9.01 -0.70 20.87
N ALA A 118 -8.62 -1.77 20.19
CA ALA A 118 -9.02 -2.03 18.81
C ALA A 118 -10.54 -2.18 18.69
N GLU A 119 -11.18 -2.88 19.62
CA GLU A 119 -12.63 -3.04 19.64
C GLU A 119 -13.36 -1.72 19.88
N LYS A 120 -12.93 -0.93 20.85
CA LYS A 120 -13.49 0.41 21.09
C LYS A 120 -13.32 1.35 19.88
N LEU A 121 -12.18 1.26 19.20
CA LEU A 121 -11.94 2.05 17.98
C LEU A 121 -12.90 1.63 16.86
N ALA A 122 -13.10 0.31 16.68
CA ALA A 122 -14.05 -0.20 15.68
C ALA A 122 -15.48 0.28 15.98
N ASP A 123 -15.93 0.19 17.22
CA ASP A 123 -17.26 0.66 17.64
C ASP A 123 -17.42 2.17 17.46
N LYS A 124 -16.36 2.94 17.75
CA LYS A 124 -16.33 4.39 17.50
C LYS A 124 -16.44 4.73 16.01
N LEU A 125 -15.72 3.99 15.15
CA LEU A 125 -15.80 4.19 13.69
C LEU A 125 -17.20 3.85 13.16
N LEU A 126 -17.77 2.73 13.60
CA LEU A 126 -19.15 2.37 13.25
C LEU A 126 -20.16 3.44 13.66
N SER A 127 -20.04 3.95 14.88
CA SER A 127 -20.90 5.03 15.37
C SER A 127 -20.73 6.35 14.60
N LEU A 128 -19.55 6.61 14.03
CA LEU A 128 -19.25 7.85 13.31
C LEU A 128 -19.81 7.82 11.88
N PHE A 129 -19.84 6.66 11.25
CA PHE A 129 -20.23 6.51 9.85
C PHE A 129 -21.62 5.89 9.65
N GLY A 130 -22.32 5.50 10.67
CA GLY A 130 -23.68 4.92 10.65
C GLY A 130 -23.66 3.42 10.73
#